data_ee4df433ad1f254c246e11c59c06c1f8
#
_entry.id   ee4df433ad1f254c246e11c59c06c1f8
#
_cell.length_a   1.000
_cell.length_b   1.000
_cell.length_c   1.000
_cell.angle_alpha   90.00
_cell.angle_beta   90.00
_cell.angle_gamma   90.00
#
_symmetry.space_group_name_H-M   'P 1'
#
loop_
_entity.id
_entity.type
_entity.pdbx_description
1 polymer ?
#
loop_
_entity_poly.entity_id
_entity_poly.type
_entity_poly.pdbx_seq_one_letter_code
_entity_poly.pdbx_strand_id
1 'polypeptide(L)' 'MLMEFEKLDGKTIIVLQTKSEFGYKKDQQQTLAGLGLKGVNSQSELKCDKAIYGMLNKVKHLIDVKIK' A
#
# COMPACT_ATOMS: atom_id res chain seq x y z
N MET A 1 11.58 1.69 0.49
CA MET A 1 11.28 1.92 1.90
C MET A 1 10.13 2.90 2.05
N LEU A 2 9.21 2.65 2.98
CA LEU A 2 8.04 3.49 3.16
C LEU A 2 8.43 4.84 3.78
N MET A 3 7.85 5.93 3.29
CA MET A 3 8.07 7.25 3.86
C MET A 3 7.46 7.34 5.25
N GLU A 4 7.96 8.28 6.05
CA GLU A 4 7.38 8.53 7.37
C GLU A 4 5.94 9.01 7.24
N PHE A 5 5.11 8.66 8.23
CA PHE A 5 3.71 9.03 8.24
C PHE A 5 3.52 10.55 8.10
N GLU A 6 4.33 11.33 8.79
CA GLU A 6 4.22 12.79 8.77
C GLU A 6 4.32 13.36 7.36
N LYS A 7 5.10 12.71 6.50
CA LYS A 7 5.27 13.15 5.11
C LYS A 7 4.11 12.76 4.23
N LEU A 8 3.35 11.76 4.62
CA LEU A 8 2.24 11.23 3.83
C LEU A 8 0.87 11.67 4.34
N ASP A 9 0.79 12.10 5.60
CA ASP A 9 -0.49 12.41 6.25
C ASP A 9 -1.26 13.48 5.48
N GLY A 10 -2.50 13.17 5.17
CA GLY A 10 -3.39 14.09 4.44
C GLY A 10 -3.07 14.25 2.96
N LYS A 11 -2.06 13.58 2.46
CA LYS A 11 -1.68 13.67 1.05
C LYS A 11 -2.27 12.54 0.24
N THR A 12 -2.56 12.84 -1.03
CA THR A 12 -2.97 11.80 -1.97
C THR A 12 -1.73 11.05 -2.43
N ILE A 13 -1.79 9.73 -2.31
CA ILE A 13 -0.68 8.86 -2.67
C ILE A 13 -1.12 7.86 -3.72
N ILE A 14 -0.16 7.39 -4.50
CA ILE A 14 -0.35 6.31 -5.45
C ILE A 14 0.41 5.11 -4.94
N VAL A 15 -0.31 4.01 -4.77
CA VAL A 15 0.25 2.74 -4.30
C VAL A 15 0.30 1.78 -5.48
N LEU A 16 1.48 1.25 -5.76
CA LEU A 16 1.69 0.29 -6.84
C LEU A 16 2.13 -1.04 -6.25
N GLN A 17 1.45 -2.11 -6.61
CA GLN A 17 1.88 -3.44 -6.18
C GLN A 17 3.01 -3.91 -7.09
N THR A 18 4.20 -4.09 -6.53
CA THR A 18 5.39 -4.45 -7.28
C THR A 18 5.68 -5.95 -7.26
N LYS A 19 5.12 -6.67 -6.29
CA LYS A 19 5.32 -8.12 -6.15
C LYS A 19 3.98 -8.81 -5.98
N SER A 20 3.91 -10.07 -6.44
CA SER A 20 2.71 -10.87 -6.25
C SER A 20 2.48 -11.19 -4.79
N GLU A 21 1.22 -11.15 -4.37
CA GLU A 21 0.80 -11.59 -3.04
C GLU A 21 0.82 -13.11 -2.90
N PHE A 22 1.05 -13.80 -3.98
CA PHE A 22 1.03 -15.26 -4.01
C PHE A 22 2.16 -15.84 -3.15
N GLY A 23 1.82 -16.72 -2.24
CA GLY A 23 2.79 -17.30 -1.32
C GLY A 23 2.96 -16.51 -0.02
N TYR A 24 2.34 -15.35 0.09
CA TYR A 24 2.34 -14.56 1.33
C TYR A 24 1.13 -14.90 2.19
N LYS A 25 1.19 -14.48 3.45
CA LYS A 25 0.11 -14.74 4.41
C LYS A 25 -1.20 -14.12 3.96
N LYS A 26 -2.29 -14.75 4.36
CA LYS A 26 -3.63 -14.30 4.00
C LYS A 26 -3.91 -12.87 4.47
N ASP A 27 -3.40 -12.48 5.64
CA ASP A 27 -3.53 -11.12 6.16
C ASP A 27 -2.96 -10.08 5.19
N GLN A 28 -1.83 -10.38 4.59
CA GLN A 28 -1.20 -9.48 3.64
C GLN A 28 -2.01 -9.38 2.35
N GLN A 29 -2.55 -10.50 1.90
CA GLN A 29 -3.42 -10.52 0.73
C GLN A 29 -4.68 -9.70 0.98
N GLN A 30 -5.29 -9.83 2.15
CA GLN A 30 -6.46 -9.05 2.52
C GLN A 30 -6.15 -7.56 2.62
N THR A 31 -4.97 -7.22 3.14
CA THR A 31 -4.54 -5.83 3.24
C THR A 31 -4.38 -5.21 1.86
N LEU A 32 -3.79 -5.93 0.92
CA LEU A 32 -3.66 -5.46 -0.46
C LEU A 32 -5.04 -5.24 -1.10
N ALA A 33 -5.97 -6.17 -0.88
CA ALA A 33 -7.33 -6.02 -1.37
C ALA A 33 -8.01 -4.79 -0.76
N GLY A 34 -7.79 -4.55 0.54
CA GLY A 34 -8.31 -3.36 1.22
C GLY A 34 -7.76 -2.07 0.68
N LEU A 35 -6.55 -2.09 0.13
CA LEU A 35 -5.95 -0.94 -0.54
C LEU A 35 -6.44 -0.77 -1.98
N GLY A 36 -7.21 -1.71 -2.49
CA GLY A 36 -7.71 -1.66 -3.87
C GLY A 36 -6.77 -2.28 -4.89
N LEU A 37 -5.76 -3.01 -4.44
CA LEU A 37 -4.80 -3.66 -5.34
C LEU A 37 -5.28 -5.05 -5.69
N LYS A 38 -5.18 -5.41 -6.96
CA LYS A 38 -5.74 -6.66 -7.49
C LYS A 38 -4.69 -7.62 -8.05
N GLY A 39 -3.44 -7.30 -7.90
CA GLY A 39 -2.36 -8.14 -8.38
C GLY A 39 -1.14 -7.32 -8.71
N VAL A 40 -0.11 -7.99 -9.21
CA VAL A 40 1.14 -7.34 -9.62
C VAL A 40 0.85 -6.27 -10.68
N ASN A 41 1.52 -5.14 -10.57
CA ASN A 41 1.36 -3.96 -11.42
C ASN A 41 0.01 -3.24 -11.28
N SER A 42 -0.83 -3.64 -10.34
CA SER A 42 -2.03 -2.86 -9.98
C SER A 42 -1.61 -1.61 -9.22
N GLN A 43 -2.33 -0.52 -9.46
CA GLN A 43 -2.09 0.70 -8.70
C GLN A 43 -3.42 1.27 -8.20
N SER A 44 -3.32 1.99 -7.10
CA SER A 44 -4.48 2.59 -6.45
C SER A 44 -4.12 3.98 -5.95
N GLU A 45 -5.04 4.91 -6.10
CA GLU A 45 -4.89 6.27 -5.59
C GLU A 45 -5.67 6.39 -4.29
N LEU A 46 -4.99 6.76 -3.22
CA LEU A 46 -5.56 6.82 -1.88
C LEU A 46 -5.12 8.09 -1.19
N LYS A 47 -5.99 8.59 -0.31
CA LYS A 47 -5.59 9.64 0.61
C LYS A 47 -5.00 8.98 1.84
N CYS A 48 -3.76 9.32 2.15
CA CYS A 48 -3.06 8.71 3.28
C CYS A 48 -3.61 9.25 4.60
N ASP A 49 -4.01 8.34 5.46
CA ASP A 49 -4.33 8.66 6.85
C ASP A 49 -3.69 7.60 7.74
N LYS A 50 -3.95 7.69 9.03
CA LYS A 50 -3.35 6.81 10.01
C LYS A 50 -3.69 5.33 9.74
N ALA A 51 -4.94 5.05 9.40
CA ALA A 51 -5.39 3.69 9.10
C ALA A 51 -4.74 3.16 7.81
N ILE A 52 -4.72 3.97 6.77
CA ILE A 52 -4.10 3.61 5.50
C ILE A 52 -2.60 3.39 5.69
N TYR A 53 -1.94 4.26 6.44
CA TYR A 53 -0.52 4.10 6.71
C TYR A 53 -0.21 2.79 7.41
N GLY A 54 -1.05 2.39 8.37
CA GLY A 54 -0.90 1.11 9.04
C GLY A 54 -1.02 -0.07 8.08
N MET A 55 -1.94 0.01 7.12
CA MET A 55 -2.09 -1.01 6.08
C MET A 55 -0.86 -1.05 5.16
N LEU A 56 -0.35 0.10 4.78
CA LEU A 56 0.86 0.18 3.93
C LEU A 56 2.06 -0.47 4.62
N ASN A 57 2.20 -0.26 5.92
CA ASN A 57 3.30 -0.86 6.69
C ASN A 57 3.25 -2.39 6.69
N LYS A 58 2.07 -2.97 6.67
CA LYS A 58 1.94 -4.43 6.65
C LYS A 58 2.44 -5.05 5.35
N VAL A 59 2.35 -4.32 4.25
CA VAL A 59 2.67 -4.85 2.93
C VAL A 59 3.72 -4.02 2.20
N LYS A 60 4.48 -3.21 2.94
CA LYS A 60 5.48 -2.30 2.34
C LYS A 60 6.49 -3.01 1.45
N HIS A 61 6.77 -4.27 1.70
CA HIS A 61 7.70 -5.07 0.90
C HIS A 61 7.10 -5.55 -0.42
N LEU A 62 5.80 -5.36 -0.60
CA LEU A 62 5.07 -5.79 -1.81
C LEU A 62 4.64 -4.61 -2.67
N ILE A 63 4.82 -3.40 -2.19
CA ILE A 63 4.28 -2.20 -2.83
C ILE A 63 5.33 -1.10 -2.95
N ASP A 64 5.03 -0.15 -3.83
CA ASP A 64 5.76 1.11 -3.92
C ASP A 64 4.75 2.24 -3.70
N VAL A 65 5.14 3.26 -2.95
CA VAL A 65 4.26 4.37 -2.60
C VAL A 65 4.86 5.67 -3.11
N LYS A 66 4.07 6.46 -3.80
CA LYS A 66 4.48 7.76 -4.32
C LYS A 66 3.44 8.82 -3.95
N ILE A 67 3.91 10.03 -3.71
CA ILE A 67 3.01 11.17 -3.51
C ILE A 67 2.59 11.67 -4.88
N LYS A 68 1.29 11.84 -5.04
CA LYS A 68 0.73 12.32 -6.29
C LYS A 68 1.10 13.79 -6.55
#